data_279a60afce69c3e5964a9b6c2367bb7e
#
_entry.id   279a60afce69c3e5964a9b6c2367bb7e
#
_cell.length_a   1.000
_cell.length_b   1.000
_cell.length_c   1.000
_cell.angle_alpha   90.00
_cell.angle_beta   90.00
_cell.angle_gamma   90.00
#
_symmetry.space_group_name_H-M   'P 1'
#
loop_
_entity.id
_entity.type
_entity.pdbx_description
1 polymer ?
#
loop_
_entity_poly.entity_id
_entity_poly.type
_entity_poly.pdbx_seq_one_letter_code
_entity_poly.pdbx_strand_id
1 'polypeptide(L)'
;MQRVRIKVSATAGIALAAALSVAACSSSGSSSGSSSASPSSSSSSAAAKLSGSLTGSGSTFQTVYQQSAIQAFKTIQPNMTVNYGAGGSGKGRTDLASGVVNFAGSDSTIPTTEASSFKKTVLYFPVVIGPITLAYNLSGVTNLKLTAPVIAQIFGGKITKWNDSAITALNPGVTLPSTAITTAVRSDSSGTTQNFTLYLEKAAPSDWTLGSSSTIKWPSTARAGSGNAGVAQIIKSTPGAIGYVDYADAKASGLTFAEVKNSAGSYVAASPAAASVSAAGVTVASNLTFHAIDGSGAGAYPITYQSWVLVYAAQPSSNDAAMLKAYLGYLLGAGQKTLTSLGYAPLPANIDSMAVAQLSKITS
;
A
#
# COMPACT_ATOMS: atom_id res chain seq x y z
N MET A 1 -11.83 23.57 41.60
CA MET A 1 -10.57 23.46 42.39
C MET A 1 -10.62 22.18 43.17
N GLN A 2 -9.92 21.14 42.74
CA GLN A 2 -9.62 19.99 43.60
C GLN A 2 -8.38 19.30 43.01
N ARG A 3 -7.27 19.45 43.70
CA ARG A 3 -5.96 18.87 43.33
C ARG A 3 -5.90 17.44 43.87
N VAL A 4 -5.73 16.45 43.01
CA VAL A 4 -5.39 15.08 43.40
C VAL A 4 -3.87 14.94 43.42
N ARG A 5 -3.32 14.64 44.59
CA ARG A 5 -1.91 14.33 44.84
C ARG A 5 -1.71 12.82 44.65
N ILE A 6 -0.82 12.43 43.73
CA ILE A 6 -0.35 11.06 43.61
C ILE A 6 0.92 10.90 44.44
N LYS A 7 0.88 9.94 45.40
CA LYS A 7 2.02 9.56 46.21
C LYS A 7 2.92 8.59 45.43
N VAL A 8 4.19 8.93 45.39
CA VAL A 8 5.26 8.04 44.92
C VAL A 8 5.77 7.26 46.13
N SER A 9 5.76 5.94 46.03
CA SER A 9 6.41 5.06 47.01
C SER A 9 7.66 4.48 46.36
N ALA A 10 8.81 4.81 46.92
CA ALA A 10 10.10 4.20 46.62
C ALA A 10 10.30 3.00 47.54
N THR A 11 10.73 1.87 46.99
CA THR A 11 11.30 0.76 47.78
C THR A 11 12.66 0.40 47.23
N ALA A 12 13.62 0.40 48.12
CA ALA A 12 15.04 0.20 47.93
C ALA A 12 15.44 -1.28 48.03
N GLY A 13 16.45 -1.64 47.25
CA GLY A 13 17.62 -2.39 47.69
C GLY A 13 17.52 -3.90 47.89
N ILE A 14 18.42 -4.63 47.23
CA ILE A 14 19.45 -5.49 47.90
C ILE A 14 20.41 -5.96 46.84
N ALA A 15 21.69 -5.64 47.05
CA ALA A 15 22.85 -6.16 46.35
C ALA A 15 23.27 -7.49 47.01
N LEU A 16 23.70 -8.46 46.22
CA LEU A 16 24.48 -9.58 46.72
C LEU A 16 25.62 -9.90 45.71
N ALA A 17 26.84 -9.75 46.21
CA ALA A 17 28.09 -10.13 45.61
C ALA A 17 28.57 -11.48 46.16
N ALA A 18 29.17 -12.34 45.36
CA ALA A 18 30.13 -13.37 45.73
C ALA A 18 30.50 -14.13 44.45
N ALA A 19 31.66 -14.57 44.15
CA ALA A 19 33.04 -14.55 44.57
C ALA A 19 33.76 -15.47 43.61
N LEU A 20 35.00 -15.13 43.28
CA LEU A 20 35.95 -15.89 42.44
C LEU A 20 36.27 -17.25 43.03
N SER A 21 36.57 -18.25 42.14
CA SER A 21 37.51 -19.28 42.44
C SER A 21 38.32 -19.67 41.17
N VAL A 22 39.58 -19.39 41.28
CA VAL A 22 40.67 -19.84 40.37
C VAL A 22 41.14 -21.23 40.86
N ALA A 23 41.24 -22.17 39.94
CA ALA A 23 42.07 -23.37 40.20
C ALA A 23 42.90 -23.65 38.96
N ALA A 24 44.18 -23.45 39.07
CA ALA A 24 45.21 -23.92 38.17
C ALA A 24 45.65 -25.32 38.60
N CYS A 25 45.82 -26.25 37.67
CA CYS A 25 46.74 -27.40 37.83
C CYS A 25 47.34 -27.75 36.48
N SER A 26 48.66 -27.71 36.50
CA SER A 26 49.60 -28.12 35.46
C SER A 26 49.75 -29.63 35.43
N SER A 27 49.91 -30.24 34.25
CA SER A 27 50.92 -31.30 34.03
C SER A 27 51.18 -31.58 32.55
N SER A 28 52.41 -31.71 32.26
CA SER A 28 53.15 -31.96 31.04
C SER A 28 52.76 -33.20 30.26
N GLY A 29 52.89 -33.14 28.92
CA GLY A 29 52.94 -34.30 28.03
C GLY A 29 53.09 -33.90 26.56
N SER A 30 54.29 -34.16 26.01
CA SER A 30 54.71 -33.87 24.65
C SER A 30 54.03 -34.71 23.58
N SER A 31 53.70 -34.14 22.40
CA SER A 31 54.37 -34.41 21.10
C SER A 31 53.46 -34.06 19.91
N SER A 32 54.03 -33.27 19.05
CA SER A 32 53.93 -33.16 17.58
C SER A 32 52.63 -33.45 16.81
N GLY A 33 52.14 -32.39 16.13
CA GLY A 33 51.17 -32.48 15.06
C GLY A 33 50.74 -31.10 14.57
N SER A 34 51.54 -30.48 13.69
CA SER A 34 51.16 -29.22 13.02
C SER A 34 49.94 -29.41 12.15
N SER A 35 48.88 -28.70 12.46
CA SER A 35 47.83 -28.33 11.51
C SER A 35 47.28 -26.98 11.94
N SER A 36 47.77 -25.93 11.31
CA SER A 36 47.32 -24.57 11.45
C SER A 36 45.90 -24.47 10.88
N ALA A 37 44.90 -24.69 11.70
CA ALA A 37 43.54 -24.23 11.41
C ALA A 37 43.44 -22.78 11.87
N SER A 38 43.59 -21.84 10.96
CA SER A 38 43.20 -20.45 11.17
C SER A 38 41.72 -20.43 11.51
N PRO A 39 41.30 -19.76 12.61
CA PRO A 39 39.89 -19.50 12.82
C PRO A 39 39.44 -18.58 11.70
N SER A 40 38.61 -19.12 10.81
CA SER A 40 37.83 -18.30 9.90
C SER A 40 36.93 -17.39 10.76
N SER A 41 37.42 -16.19 11.03
CA SER A 41 36.58 -15.11 11.52
C SER A 41 35.54 -14.85 10.46
N SER A 42 34.34 -15.42 10.64
CA SER A 42 33.14 -14.96 9.98
C SER A 42 32.90 -13.52 10.46
N SER A 43 33.59 -12.59 9.80
CA SER A 43 33.24 -11.18 9.89
C SER A 43 31.83 -11.05 9.35
N SER A 44 30.86 -10.98 10.24
CA SER A 44 29.57 -10.38 9.91
C SER A 44 29.90 -8.96 9.43
N SER A 45 29.96 -8.78 8.12
CA SER A 45 30.10 -7.48 7.48
C SER A 45 28.93 -6.64 7.97
N ALA A 46 29.16 -5.78 8.96
CA ALA A 46 28.21 -4.74 9.32
C ALA A 46 27.89 -3.97 8.03
N ALA A 47 26.65 -4.03 7.58
CA ALA A 47 26.24 -3.36 6.36
C ALA A 47 26.72 -1.91 6.41
N ALA A 48 27.46 -1.47 5.38
CA ALA A 48 28.01 -0.12 5.32
C ALA A 48 26.89 0.89 5.59
N LYS A 49 27.11 1.81 6.54
CA LYS A 49 26.15 2.87 6.83
C LYS A 49 26.14 3.84 5.66
N LEU A 50 25.06 3.80 4.91
CA LEU A 50 24.84 4.73 3.80
C LEU A 50 24.48 6.12 4.33
N SER A 51 24.82 7.16 3.59
CA SER A 51 24.49 8.55 3.91
C SER A 51 23.98 9.29 2.70
N GLY A 52 23.04 10.21 2.93
CA GLY A 52 22.41 11.00 1.86
C GLY A 52 20.91 11.09 2.00
N SER A 53 20.25 11.55 0.93
CA SER A 53 18.82 11.77 0.91
C SER A 53 18.18 11.10 -0.31
N LEU A 54 17.06 10.42 -0.11
CA LEU A 54 16.16 9.96 -1.15
C LEU A 54 14.84 10.73 -1.04
N THR A 55 14.38 11.26 -2.15
CA THR A 55 13.06 11.89 -2.25
C THR A 55 12.17 11.06 -3.17
N GLY A 56 10.96 10.78 -2.70
CA GLY A 56 9.91 10.13 -3.47
C GLY A 56 8.63 10.94 -3.47
N SER A 57 7.77 10.70 -4.45
CA SER A 57 6.43 11.27 -4.50
C SER A 57 5.45 10.33 -5.22
N GLY A 58 4.17 10.59 -5.09
CA GLY A 58 3.17 9.91 -5.91
C GLY A 58 1.98 9.35 -5.16
N SER A 59 1.73 8.06 -5.33
CA SER A 59 0.53 7.38 -4.84
C SER A 59 0.16 7.72 -3.40
N THR A 60 -1.08 8.17 -3.21
CA THR A 60 -1.63 8.40 -1.86
C THR A 60 -1.97 7.09 -1.16
N PHE A 61 -2.21 6.00 -1.90
CA PHE A 61 -2.39 4.67 -1.34
C PHE A 61 -1.15 4.19 -0.57
N GLN A 62 0.06 4.52 -1.03
CA GLN A 62 1.29 4.13 -0.34
C GLN A 62 1.58 4.95 0.93
N THR A 63 0.87 6.04 1.21
CA THR A 63 1.25 7.03 2.21
C THR A 63 1.50 6.41 3.59
N VAL A 64 0.55 5.62 4.09
CA VAL A 64 0.66 5.00 5.43
C VAL A 64 1.83 4.03 5.49
N TYR A 65 2.02 3.23 4.43
CA TYR A 65 3.15 2.30 4.35
C TYR A 65 4.49 3.02 4.25
N GLN A 66 4.60 4.03 3.37
CA GLN A 66 5.83 4.81 3.20
C GLN A 66 6.22 5.53 4.50
N GLN A 67 5.27 6.15 5.20
CA GLN A 67 5.54 6.82 6.48
C GLN A 67 6.04 5.85 7.55
N SER A 68 5.38 4.70 7.71
CA SER A 68 5.82 3.65 8.63
C SER A 68 7.20 3.10 8.28
N ALA A 69 7.44 2.82 7.00
CA ALA A 69 8.70 2.30 6.51
C ALA A 69 9.86 3.30 6.70
N ILE A 70 9.64 4.58 6.42
CA ILE A 70 10.65 5.65 6.59
C ILE A 70 11.08 5.74 8.05
N GLN A 71 10.13 5.72 8.99
CA GLN A 71 10.44 5.78 10.42
C GLN A 71 11.26 4.57 10.87
N ALA A 72 10.85 3.36 10.48
CA ALA A 72 11.57 2.14 10.83
C ALA A 72 12.95 2.05 10.14
N PHE A 73 13.02 2.41 8.87
CA PHE A 73 14.28 2.39 8.10
C PHE A 73 15.33 3.36 8.66
N LYS A 74 14.91 4.49 9.24
CA LYS A 74 15.80 5.46 9.91
C LYS A 74 16.59 4.82 11.06
N THR A 75 16.04 3.82 11.73
CA THR A 75 16.75 3.09 12.80
C THR A 75 17.85 2.18 12.25
N ILE A 76 17.69 1.69 11.01
CA ILE A 76 18.62 0.80 10.31
C ILE A 76 19.72 1.62 9.63
N GLN A 77 19.35 2.72 8.98
CA GLN A 77 20.25 3.61 8.25
C GLN A 77 20.14 5.05 8.79
N PRO A 78 20.71 5.34 9.97
CA PRO A 78 20.52 6.61 10.67
C PRO A 78 21.06 7.83 9.92
N ASN A 79 22.02 7.63 9.00
CA ASN A 79 22.62 8.71 8.20
C ASN A 79 21.90 8.94 6.87
N MET A 80 20.88 8.12 6.54
CA MET A 80 20.01 8.35 5.39
C MET A 80 18.76 9.13 5.79
N THR A 81 18.33 10.02 4.91
CA THR A 81 17.01 10.65 4.99
C THR A 81 16.17 10.21 3.81
N VAL A 82 14.99 9.69 4.07
CA VAL A 82 14.01 9.36 3.03
C VAL A 82 12.77 10.23 3.24
N ASN A 83 12.30 10.87 2.18
CA ASN A 83 11.09 11.68 2.17
C ASN A 83 10.11 11.13 1.13
N TYR A 84 8.82 11.17 1.44
CA TYR A 84 7.75 10.80 0.50
C TYR A 84 6.62 11.81 0.53
N GLY A 85 6.34 12.41 -0.62
CA GLY A 85 5.26 13.38 -0.83
C GLY A 85 4.06 12.75 -1.56
N ALA A 86 2.94 12.58 -0.87
CA ALA A 86 1.71 12.10 -1.49
C ALA A 86 1.12 13.17 -2.43
N GLY A 87 0.69 12.75 -3.65
CA GLY A 87 0.14 13.70 -4.63
C GLY A 87 -0.59 13.02 -5.79
N GLY A 88 -0.78 11.69 -5.67
CA GLY A 88 -1.36 10.84 -6.71
C GLY A 88 -0.31 10.24 -7.66
N SER A 89 -0.67 9.10 -8.26
CA SER A 89 0.24 8.34 -9.13
C SER A 89 0.75 9.16 -10.32
N GLY A 90 -0.11 10.00 -10.91
CA GLY A 90 0.29 10.87 -12.02
C GLY A 90 1.36 11.87 -11.63
N LYS A 91 1.22 12.52 -10.43
CA LYS A 91 2.26 13.40 -9.91
C LYS A 91 3.59 12.66 -9.73
N GLY A 92 3.56 11.48 -9.12
CA GLY A 92 4.78 10.68 -8.93
C GLY A 92 5.49 10.37 -10.26
N ARG A 93 4.74 9.94 -11.26
CA ARG A 93 5.30 9.67 -12.60
C ARG A 93 5.90 10.92 -13.25
N THR A 94 5.20 12.06 -13.16
CA THR A 94 5.71 13.34 -13.67
C THR A 94 6.98 13.78 -12.96
N ASP A 95 7.03 13.70 -11.64
CA ASP A 95 8.18 14.08 -10.83
C ASP A 95 9.40 13.19 -11.15
N LEU A 96 9.19 11.87 -11.31
CA LEU A 96 10.26 10.94 -11.71
C LEU A 96 10.76 11.23 -13.12
N ALA A 97 9.85 11.43 -14.09
CA ALA A 97 10.20 11.73 -15.47
C ALA A 97 11.02 13.03 -15.58
N SER A 98 10.71 14.01 -14.75
CA SER A 98 11.41 15.31 -14.68
C SER A 98 12.70 15.25 -13.84
N GLY A 99 13.01 14.14 -13.19
CA GLY A 99 14.18 14.01 -12.32
C GLY A 99 14.09 14.77 -10.99
N VAL A 100 12.91 15.19 -10.58
CA VAL A 100 12.66 15.89 -9.31
C VAL A 100 12.76 14.97 -8.12
N VAL A 101 12.46 13.67 -8.31
CA VAL A 101 12.50 12.64 -7.27
C VAL A 101 13.37 11.45 -7.69
N ASN A 102 13.90 10.72 -6.71
CA ASN A 102 14.67 9.49 -6.91
C ASN A 102 13.76 8.29 -7.20
N PHE A 103 12.54 8.30 -6.66
CA PHE A 103 11.56 7.24 -6.85
C PHE A 103 10.13 7.78 -6.88
N ALA A 104 9.23 7.06 -7.53
CA ALA A 104 7.82 7.41 -7.58
C ALA A 104 6.94 6.27 -7.08
N GLY A 105 5.91 6.57 -6.28
CA GLY A 105 4.82 5.66 -5.97
C GLY A 105 3.75 5.72 -7.06
N SER A 106 3.36 4.59 -7.63
CA SER A 106 2.30 4.52 -8.64
C SER A 106 1.48 3.24 -8.53
N ASP A 107 0.16 3.37 -8.55
CA ASP A 107 -0.78 2.24 -8.53
C ASP A 107 -1.21 1.84 -9.95
N SER A 108 -0.68 2.52 -10.95
CA SER A 108 -0.89 2.22 -12.37
C SER A 108 0.44 2.21 -13.10
N THR A 109 0.49 1.48 -14.21
CA THR A 109 1.62 1.51 -15.14
C THR A 109 1.74 2.90 -15.78
N ILE A 110 2.89 3.19 -16.35
CA ILE A 110 3.11 4.40 -17.16
C ILE A 110 2.22 4.29 -18.41
N PRO A 111 1.28 5.22 -18.62
CA PRO A 111 0.47 5.22 -19.84
C PRO A 111 1.35 5.43 -21.09
N THR A 112 0.92 4.91 -22.21
CA THR A 112 1.63 5.10 -23.49
C THR A 112 1.81 6.57 -23.85
N THR A 113 0.84 7.42 -23.48
CA THR A 113 0.89 8.88 -23.67
C THR A 113 1.96 9.58 -22.82
N GLU A 114 2.40 8.98 -21.72
CA GLU A 114 3.45 9.50 -20.86
C GLU A 114 4.83 8.88 -21.14
N ALA A 115 4.89 7.75 -21.89
CA ALA A 115 6.09 6.94 -22.05
C ALA A 115 7.29 7.72 -22.60
N SER A 116 7.07 8.64 -23.55
CA SER A 116 8.13 9.48 -24.15
C SER A 116 8.78 10.46 -23.20
N SER A 117 8.16 10.75 -22.04
CA SER A 117 8.70 11.62 -21.00
C SER A 117 9.82 10.93 -20.20
N PHE A 118 9.86 9.60 -20.17
CA PHE A 118 10.87 8.84 -19.48
C PHE A 118 12.08 8.60 -20.39
N LYS A 119 13.21 9.20 -20.03
CA LYS A 119 14.44 9.17 -20.86
C LYS A 119 15.33 7.96 -20.61
N LYS A 120 15.04 7.18 -19.57
CA LYS A 120 15.80 6.00 -19.14
C LYS A 120 14.84 4.84 -18.84
N THR A 121 15.36 3.62 -18.80
CA THR A 121 14.59 2.44 -18.41
C THR A 121 14.05 2.58 -16.99
N VAL A 122 12.74 2.43 -16.84
CA VAL A 122 12.05 2.44 -15.55
C VAL A 122 11.85 1.00 -15.08
N LEU A 123 12.20 0.73 -13.83
CA LEU A 123 11.94 -0.52 -13.13
C LEU A 123 10.70 -0.36 -12.23
N TYR A 124 9.85 -1.36 -12.24
CA TYR A 124 8.66 -1.44 -11.40
C TYR A 124 8.91 -2.38 -10.24
N PHE A 125 8.90 -1.88 -9.02
CA PHE A 125 8.99 -2.68 -7.80
C PHE A 125 7.61 -2.74 -7.14
N PRO A 126 6.86 -3.85 -7.27
CA PRO A 126 5.63 -4.01 -6.51
C PRO A 126 5.99 -4.00 -5.02
N VAL A 127 5.28 -3.23 -4.22
CA VAL A 127 5.60 -3.06 -2.79
C VAL A 127 4.42 -3.34 -1.88
N VAL A 128 3.18 -3.22 -2.38
CA VAL A 128 1.97 -3.37 -1.58
C VAL A 128 0.77 -3.70 -2.45
N ILE A 129 -0.16 -4.46 -1.88
CA ILE A 129 -1.47 -4.78 -2.46
C ILE A 129 -2.54 -4.36 -1.45
N GLY A 130 -3.70 -3.96 -1.90
CA GLY A 130 -4.81 -3.66 -1.00
C GLY A 130 -6.15 -3.47 -1.71
N PRO A 131 -7.22 -3.43 -0.94
CA PRO A 131 -8.56 -3.24 -1.49
C PRO A 131 -8.93 -1.75 -1.59
N ILE A 132 -9.64 -1.40 -2.65
CA ILE A 132 -10.38 -0.14 -2.78
C ILE A 132 -11.76 -0.35 -2.20
N THR A 133 -12.09 0.32 -1.11
CA THR A 133 -13.41 0.24 -0.48
C THR A 133 -14.44 1.08 -1.23
N LEU A 134 -15.70 0.66 -1.21
CA LEU A 134 -16.86 1.48 -1.53
C LEU A 134 -17.40 2.04 -0.20
N ALA A 135 -16.78 3.13 0.27
CA ALA A 135 -17.15 3.76 1.52
C ALA A 135 -18.38 4.66 1.35
N TYR A 136 -19.28 4.66 2.33
CA TYR A 136 -20.52 5.42 2.28
C TYR A 136 -20.90 6.06 3.61
N ASN A 137 -21.79 7.03 3.56
CA ASN A 137 -22.34 7.74 4.73
C ASN A 137 -23.86 7.67 4.76
N LEU A 138 -24.38 6.56 5.31
CA LEU A 138 -25.81 6.36 5.54
C LEU A 138 -26.04 6.01 6.99
N SER A 139 -26.84 6.83 7.67
CA SER A 139 -27.22 6.56 9.06
C SER A 139 -28.05 5.29 9.17
N GLY A 140 -27.66 4.40 10.11
CA GLY A 140 -28.39 3.16 10.38
C GLY A 140 -28.17 2.02 9.37
N VAL A 141 -27.34 2.21 8.34
CA VAL A 141 -27.01 1.18 7.35
C VAL A 141 -25.57 0.72 7.55
N THR A 142 -25.35 -0.53 7.95
CA THR A 142 -24.02 -1.07 8.26
C THR A 142 -23.55 -2.19 7.31
N ASN A 143 -24.48 -2.86 6.59
CA ASN A 143 -24.19 -4.05 5.79
C ASN A 143 -24.69 -3.89 4.35
N LEU A 144 -24.27 -2.82 3.68
CA LEU A 144 -24.67 -2.56 2.30
C LEU A 144 -23.99 -3.54 1.35
N LYS A 145 -24.77 -4.13 0.43
CA LYS A 145 -24.27 -5.02 -0.63
C LYS A 145 -24.42 -4.34 -1.98
N LEU A 146 -23.37 -4.39 -2.78
CA LEU A 146 -23.34 -3.80 -4.12
C LEU A 146 -22.78 -4.79 -5.14
N THR A 147 -23.20 -4.63 -6.39
CA THR A 147 -22.66 -5.37 -7.55
C THR A 147 -21.98 -4.39 -8.51
N ALA A 148 -21.08 -4.88 -9.36
CA ALA A 148 -20.38 -4.05 -10.34
C ALA A 148 -21.35 -3.22 -11.23
N PRO A 149 -22.45 -3.77 -11.79
CA PRO A 149 -23.43 -2.99 -12.55
C PRO A 149 -24.04 -1.84 -11.74
N VAL A 150 -24.45 -2.09 -10.50
CA VAL A 150 -25.04 -1.05 -9.64
C VAL A 150 -24.03 0.04 -9.30
N ILE A 151 -22.78 -0.34 -9.00
CA ILE A 151 -21.69 0.61 -8.76
C ILE A 151 -21.44 1.47 -10.01
N ALA A 152 -21.36 0.85 -11.19
CA ALA A 152 -21.20 1.55 -12.46
C ALA A 152 -22.33 2.57 -12.72
N GLN A 153 -23.58 2.17 -12.46
CA GLN A 153 -24.72 3.06 -12.62
C GLN A 153 -24.75 4.22 -11.60
N ILE A 154 -24.31 3.98 -10.36
CA ILE A 154 -24.18 5.03 -9.34
C ILE A 154 -23.10 6.05 -9.77
N PHE A 155 -21.91 5.61 -10.10
CA PHE A 155 -20.79 6.50 -10.47
C PHE A 155 -20.95 7.10 -11.87
N GLY A 156 -21.74 6.46 -12.74
CA GLY A 156 -22.18 6.97 -14.04
C GLY A 156 -23.34 7.96 -13.95
N GLY A 157 -23.92 8.17 -12.76
CA GLY A 157 -25.03 9.12 -12.53
C GLY A 157 -26.40 8.63 -12.99
N LYS A 158 -26.58 7.34 -13.28
CA LYS A 158 -27.89 6.74 -13.63
C LYS A 158 -28.73 6.45 -12.38
N ILE A 159 -28.13 5.89 -11.33
CA ILE A 159 -28.76 5.69 -10.03
C ILE A 159 -28.39 6.89 -9.14
N THR A 160 -29.40 7.64 -8.70
CA THR A 160 -29.22 8.92 -7.99
C THR A 160 -29.82 8.94 -6.58
N LYS A 161 -30.51 7.88 -6.16
CA LYS A 161 -31.10 7.76 -4.82
C LYS A 161 -30.79 6.39 -4.21
N TRP A 162 -30.64 6.37 -2.88
CA TRP A 162 -30.32 5.13 -2.18
C TRP A 162 -31.45 4.10 -2.16
N ASN A 163 -32.71 4.53 -2.22
CA ASN A 163 -33.87 3.63 -2.30
C ASN A 163 -34.23 3.20 -3.74
N ASP A 164 -33.31 3.34 -4.69
CA ASP A 164 -33.49 2.82 -6.04
C ASP A 164 -33.72 1.29 -6.01
N SER A 165 -34.61 0.82 -6.89
CA SER A 165 -34.99 -0.58 -6.94
C SER A 165 -33.80 -1.52 -7.17
N ALA A 166 -32.78 -1.09 -7.94
CA ALA A 166 -31.59 -1.87 -8.19
C ALA A 166 -30.73 -2.06 -6.92
N ILE A 167 -30.72 -1.07 -6.00
CA ILE A 167 -30.00 -1.19 -4.73
C ILE A 167 -30.83 -1.98 -3.72
N THR A 168 -32.13 -1.69 -3.59
CA THR A 168 -32.99 -2.36 -2.62
C THR A 168 -33.12 -3.87 -2.88
N ALA A 169 -33.16 -4.27 -4.15
CA ALA A 169 -33.18 -5.70 -4.53
C ALA A 169 -31.93 -6.48 -4.06
N LEU A 170 -30.79 -5.81 -3.92
CA LEU A 170 -29.55 -6.43 -3.41
C LEU A 170 -29.49 -6.48 -1.88
N ASN A 171 -30.36 -5.73 -1.20
CA ASN A 171 -30.34 -5.50 0.24
C ASN A 171 -31.70 -5.83 0.91
N PRO A 172 -32.24 -7.04 0.75
CA PRO A 172 -33.52 -7.40 1.36
C PRO A 172 -33.45 -7.26 2.88
N GLY A 173 -34.48 -6.65 3.46
CA GLY A 173 -34.55 -6.39 4.90
C GLY A 173 -33.80 -5.13 5.39
N VAL A 174 -33.11 -4.43 4.50
CA VAL A 174 -32.45 -3.13 4.84
C VAL A 174 -33.36 -2.00 4.37
N THR A 175 -33.74 -1.13 5.28
CA THR A 175 -34.48 0.11 4.94
C THR A 175 -33.51 1.14 4.40
N LEU A 176 -33.51 1.35 3.10
CA LEU A 176 -32.70 2.37 2.45
C LEU A 176 -33.48 3.70 2.32
N PRO A 177 -32.86 4.85 2.67
CA PRO A 177 -33.55 6.14 2.64
C PRO A 177 -33.72 6.65 1.19
N SER A 178 -34.66 7.54 0.97
CA SER A 178 -34.85 8.25 -0.32
C SER A 178 -33.80 9.36 -0.56
N THR A 179 -32.76 9.42 0.27
CA THR A 179 -31.67 10.39 0.19
C THR A 179 -30.97 10.31 -1.16
N ALA A 180 -30.63 11.47 -1.72
CA ALA A 180 -29.86 11.56 -2.95
C ALA A 180 -28.44 11.01 -2.73
N ILE A 181 -27.89 10.32 -3.72
CA ILE A 181 -26.53 9.85 -3.74
C ILE A 181 -25.60 10.98 -4.18
N THR A 182 -24.57 11.26 -3.38
CA THR A 182 -23.44 12.11 -3.78
C THR A 182 -22.22 11.23 -4.00
N THR A 183 -21.69 11.15 -5.22
CA THR A 183 -20.46 10.42 -5.49
C THR A 183 -19.26 11.27 -5.10
N ALA A 184 -18.34 10.70 -4.29
CA ALA A 184 -17.08 11.31 -3.92
C ALA A 184 -15.95 10.66 -4.75
N VAL A 185 -15.22 11.48 -5.50
CA VAL A 185 -14.23 11.04 -6.49
C VAL A 185 -12.91 11.77 -6.32
N ARG A 186 -11.85 11.33 -7.01
CA ARG A 186 -10.54 11.99 -6.98
C ARG A 186 -10.48 13.18 -7.92
N SER A 187 -9.85 14.28 -7.46
CA SER A 187 -9.55 15.47 -8.26
C SER A 187 -8.18 15.44 -8.93
N ASP A 188 -7.27 14.61 -8.43
CA ASP A 188 -5.89 14.44 -8.92
C ASP A 188 -5.78 13.25 -9.89
N SER A 189 -4.65 13.17 -10.62
CA SER A 189 -4.33 12.00 -11.45
C SER A 189 -3.98 10.79 -10.57
N SER A 190 -4.97 9.92 -10.37
CA SER A 190 -5.02 8.92 -9.32
C SER A 190 -4.94 7.49 -9.85
N GLY A 191 -3.99 6.72 -9.32
CA GLY A 191 -3.94 5.28 -9.58
C GLY A 191 -5.12 4.53 -8.95
N THR A 192 -5.67 5.01 -7.83
CA THR A 192 -6.91 4.45 -7.25
C THR A 192 -8.08 4.62 -8.23
N THR A 193 -8.23 5.81 -8.85
CA THR A 193 -9.22 6.04 -9.91
C THR A 193 -9.00 5.09 -11.10
N GLN A 194 -7.76 4.95 -11.56
CA GLN A 194 -7.41 4.05 -12.66
C GLN A 194 -7.86 2.61 -12.38
N ASN A 195 -7.54 2.08 -11.21
CA ASN A 195 -7.88 0.70 -10.85
C ASN A 195 -9.38 0.52 -10.57
N PHE A 196 -10.02 1.48 -9.93
CA PHE A 196 -11.47 1.46 -9.73
C PHE A 196 -12.24 1.45 -11.06
N THR A 197 -11.86 2.31 -11.98
CA THR A 197 -12.53 2.39 -13.30
C THR A 197 -12.20 1.21 -14.19
N LEU A 198 -10.98 0.65 -14.10
CA LEU A 198 -10.61 -0.60 -14.76
C LEU A 198 -11.45 -1.79 -14.25
N TYR A 199 -11.73 -1.83 -12.93
CA TYR A 199 -12.66 -2.81 -12.39
C TYR A 199 -14.06 -2.67 -13.00
N LEU A 200 -14.61 -1.46 -13.08
CA LEU A 200 -15.93 -1.23 -13.66
C LEU A 200 -15.98 -1.58 -15.15
N GLU A 201 -14.95 -1.22 -15.91
CA GLU A 201 -14.83 -1.57 -17.32
C GLU A 201 -14.79 -3.09 -17.55
N LYS A 202 -14.12 -3.83 -16.66
CA LYS A 202 -14.03 -5.29 -16.73
C LYS A 202 -15.29 -6.00 -16.24
N ALA A 203 -15.83 -5.59 -15.07
CA ALA A 203 -16.90 -6.32 -14.37
C ALA A 203 -18.32 -5.84 -14.74
N ALA A 204 -18.46 -4.66 -15.38
CA ALA A 204 -19.74 -4.09 -15.78
C ALA A 204 -19.65 -3.34 -17.14
N PRO A 205 -19.13 -3.95 -18.21
CA PRO A 205 -18.85 -3.26 -19.48
C PRO A 205 -20.11 -2.66 -20.14
N SER A 206 -21.28 -3.23 -19.90
CA SER A 206 -22.56 -2.73 -20.44
C SER A 206 -23.10 -1.50 -19.67
N ASP A 207 -22.69 -1.32 -18.42
CA ASP A 207 -23.16 -0.24 -17.55
C ASP A 207 -22.16 0.91 -17.41
N TRP A 208 -20.86 0.60 -17.53
CA TRP A 208 -19.78 1.56 -17.43
C TRP A 208 -19.34 2.06 -18.82
N THR A 209 -19.51 3.35 -19.07
CA THR A 209 -19.22 3.96 -20.38
C THR A 209 -18.17 5.06 -20.33
N LEU A 210 -17.60 5.36 -19.15
CA LEU A 210 -16.64 6.44 -18.99
C LEU A 210 -15.17 6.00 -19.23
N GLY A 211 -14.93 4.72 -19.54
CA GLY A 211 -13.61 4.15 -19.75
C GLY A 211 -12.78 4.04 -18.45
N SER A 212 -11.51 3.64 -18.58
CA SER A 212 -10.59 3.53 -17.46
C SER A 212 -9.39 4.47 -17.63
N SER A 213 -9.16 5.32 -16.63
CA SER A 213 -8.07 6.30 -16.62
C SER A 213 -7.74 6.76 -15.21
N SER A 214 -6.54 7.32 -15.02
CA SER A 214 -6.19 8.02 -13.77
C SER A 214 -6.96 9.33 -13.56
N THR A 215 -7.59 9.82 -14.64
CA THR A 215 -8.49 10.99 -14.64
C THR A 215 -9.74 10.64 -15.45
N ILE A 216 -10.90 10.82 -14.85
CA ILE A 216 -12.20 10.56 -15.49
C ILE A 216 -13.01 11.86 -15.55
N LYS A 217 -13.74 12.06 -16.64
CA LYS A 217 -14.77 13.11 -16.69
C LYS A 217 -16.02 12.62 -15.98
N TRP A 218 -16.06 12.83 -14.68
CA TRP A 218 -17.18 12.43 -13.84
C TRP A 218 -18.45 13.24 -14.13
N PRO A 219 -19.65 12.70 -13.81
CA PRO A 219 -20.87 13.51 -13.81
C PRO A 219 -20.72 14.77 -12.96
N SER A 220 -21.34 15.87 -13.36
CA SER A 220 -21.23 17.17 -12.69
C SER A 220 -21.73 17.20 -11.25
N THR A 221 -22.49 16.18 -10.83
CA THR A 221 -22.97 15.98 -9.46
C THR A 221 -21.91 15.36 -8.53
N ALA A 222 -20.81 14.84 -9.07
CA ALA A 222 -19.73 14.28 -8.27
C ALA A 222 -18.96 15.38 -7.53
N ARG A 223 -18.55 15.07 -6.29
CA ARG A 223 -17.65 15.92 -5.49
C ARG A 223 -16.23 15.36 -5.55
N ALA A 224 -15.29 16.20 -5.92
CA ALA A 224 -13.91 15.80 -6.11
C ALA A 224 -13.03 16.21 -4.92
N GLY A 225 -12.26 15.25 -4.39
CA GLY A 225 -11.30 15.43 -3.30
C GLY A 225 -9.88 15.07 -3.70
N SER A 226 -8.90 15.78 -3.17
CA SER A 226 -7.49 15.50 -3.42
C SER A 226 -7.00 14.35 -2.56
N GLY A 227 -6.44 13.31 -3.20
CA GLY A 227 -5.96 12.11 -2.53
C GLY A 227 -7.08 11.25 -1.91
N ASN A 228 -6.73 10.11 -1.35
CA ASN A 228 -7.68 9.25 -0.63
C ASN A 228 -8.27 9.96 0.59
N ALA A 229 -7.46 10.70 1.34
CA ALA A 229 -7.91 11.46 2.51
C ALA A 229 -8.97 12.52 2.15
N GLY A 230 -8.81 13.23 1.02
CA GLY A 230 -9.80 14.20 0.55
C GLY A 230 -11.13 13.56 0.19
N VAL A 231 -11.12 12.40 -0.47
CA VAL A 231 -12.34 11.64 -0.76
C VAL A 231 -12.99 11.14 0.53
N ALA A 232 -12.21 10.57 1.45
CA ALA A 232 -12.69 10.12 2.75
C ALA A 232 -13.37 11.25 3.55
N GLN A 233 -12.80 12.45 3.53
CA GLN A 233 -13.39 13.63 4.18
C GLN A 233 -14.74 14.03 3.56
N ILE A 234 -14.87 13.99 2.24
CA ILE A 234 -16.16 14.29 1.56
C ILE A 234 -17.21 13.28 1.99
N ILE A 235 -16.88 11.98 2.00
CA ILE A 235 -17.82 10.94 2.42
C ILE A 235 -18.24 11.17 3.87
N LYS A 236 -17.29 11.39 4.77
CA LYS A 236 -17.55 11.58 6.20
C LYS A 236 -18.47 12.78 6.49
N SER A 237 -18.29 13.88 5.75
CA SER A 237 -19.02 15.13 5.99
C SER A 237 -20.33 15.26 5.21
N THR A 238 -20.63 14.34 4.27
CA THR A 238 -21.79 14.45 3.39
C THR A 238 -22.75 13.26 3.61
N PRO A 239 -23.88 13.45 4.27
CA PRO A 239 -24.93 12.43 4.35
C PRO A 239 -25.38 11.98 2.95
N GLY A 240 -25.48 10.67 2.73
CA GLY A 240 -25.80 10.08 1.43
C GLY A 240 -24.63 9.98 0.45
N ALA A 241 -23.42 10.33 0.86
CA ALA A 241 -22.24 10.15 0.01
C ALA A 241 -21.82 8.68 -0.11
N ILE A 242 -21.25 8.34 -1.28
CA ILE A 242 -20.48 7.13 -1.55
C ILE A 242 -19.23 7.50 -2.33
N GLY A 243 -18.11 6.83 -2.05
CA GLY A 243 -16.86 7.05 -2.78
C GLY A 243 -15.95 5.82 -2.75
N TYR A 244 -14.97 5.83 -3.63
CA TYR A 244 -13.91 4.82 -3.64
C TYR A 244 -12.68 5.36 -2.90
N VAL A 245 -12.26 4.63 -1.87
CA VAL A 245 -11.14 5.00 -0.98
C VAL A 245 -10.35 3.74 -0.66
N ASP A 246 -9.03 3.84 -0.54
CA ASP A 246 -8.27 2.68 -0.07
C ASP A 246 -8.67 2.29 1.37
N TYR A 247 -8.42 1.02 1.71
CA TYR A 247 -8.86 0.46 2.97
C TYR A 247 -8.22 1.14 4.19
N ALA A 248 -6.92 1.48 4.09
CA ALA A 248 -6.20 2.08 5.22
C ALA A 248 -6.77 3.47 5.56
N ASP A 249 -7.01 4.32 4.56
CA ASP A 249 -7.63 5.64 4.74
C ASP A 249 -9.09 5.55 5.18
N ALA A 250 -9.87 4.60 4.63
CA ALA A 250 -11.26 4.38 5.02
C ALA A 250 -11.36 3.97 6.50
N LYS A 251 -10.50 3.06 6.96
CA LYS A 251 -10.42 2.62 8.37
C LYS A 251 -9.96 3.74 9.28
N ALA A 252 -8.90 4.46 8.92
CA ALA A 252 -8.39 5.59 9.70
C ALA A 252 -9.43 6.71 9.87
N SER A 253 -10.29 6.90 8.84
CA SER A 253 -11.38 7.89 8.86
C SER A 253 -12.64 7.40 9.58
N GLY A 254 -12.70 6.12 9.99
CA GLY A 254 -13.87 5.51 10.63
C GLY A 254 -15.07 5.36 9.68
N LEU A 255 -14.83 5.17 8.39
CA LEU A 255 -15.88 5.03 7.39
C LEU A 255 -16.47 3.61 7.39
N THR A 256 -17.76 3.51 7.10
CA THR A 256 -18.45 2.27 6.75
C THR A 256 -18.29 2.03 5.25
N PHE A 257 -18.12 0.78 4.82
CA PHE A 257 -17.99 0.42 3.41
C PHE A 257 -18.77 -0.84 3.06
N ALA A 258 -19.22 -0.91 1.81
CA ALA A 258 -20.07 -1.98 1.30
C ALA A 258 -19.30 -3.28 1.07
N GLU A 259 -20.01 -4.41 1.17
CA GLU A 259 -19.60 -5.67 0.57
C GLU A 259 -19.83 -5.62 -0.94
N VAL A 260 -18.89 -6.12 -1.71
CA VAL A 260 -18.98 -6.12 -3.18
C VAL A 260 -19.05 -7.56 -3.68
N LYS A 261 -20.00 -7.81 -4.59
CA LYS A 261 -20.14 -9.13 -5.22
C LYS A 261 -18.98 -9.37 -6.18
N ASN A 262 -18.28 -10.49 -5.98
CA ASN A 262 -17.17 -10.91 -6.83
C ASN A 262 -17.61 -11.79 -8.00
N SER A 263 -16.69 -12.15 -8.89
CA SER A 263 -16.95 -13.03 -10.05
C SER A 263 -17.36 -14.45 -9.68
N ALA A 264 -17.05 -14.91 -8.46
CA ALA A 264 -17.54 -16.20 -7.92
C ALA A 264 -18.97 -16.12 -7.36
N GLY A 265 -19.62 -14.95 -7.40
CA GLY A 265 -20.98 -14.75 -6.91
C GLY A 265 -21.11 -14.46 -5.41
N SER A 266 -20.00 -14.35 -4.68
CA SER A 266 -19.98 -14.08 -3.24
C SER A 266 -19.90 -12.58 -2.95
N TYR A 267 -20.63 -12.10 -1.93
CA TYR A 267 -20.42 -10.77 -1.38
C TYR A 267 -19.25 -10.81 -0.40
N VAL A 268 -18.24 -9.98 -0.64
CA VAL A 268 -16.99 -9.96 0.12
C VAL A 268 -16.75 -8.57 0.69
N ALA A 269 -16.46 -8.50 1.98
CA ALA A 269 -16.01 -7.28 2.64
C ALA A 269 -14.55 -7.00 2.31
N ALA A 270 -14.22 -5.72 2.11
CA ALA A 270 -12.84 -5.29 1.90
C ALA A 270 -11.98 -5.62 3.13
N SER A 271 -10.87 -6.29 2.91
CA SER A 271 -9.87 -6.58 3.94
C SER A 271 -8.52 -6.95 3.31
N PRO A 272 -7.40 -6.81 4.03
CA PRO A 272 -6.10 -7.32 3.57
C PRO A 272 -6.13 -8.81 3.20
N ALA A 273 -6.82 -9.63 3.99
CA ALA A 273 -6.94 -11.06 3.72
C ALA A 273 -7.68 -11.35 2.40
N ALA A 274 -8.81 -10.67 2.15
CA ALA A 274 -9.56 -10.83 0.91
C ALA A 274 -8.78 -10.29 -0.31
N ALA A 275 -7.96 -9.25 -0.13
CA ALA A 275 -7.04 -8.77 -1.15
C ALA A 275 -5.92 -9.78 -1.45
N SER A 276 -5.38 -10.46 -0.43
CA SER A 276 -4.40 -11.54 -0.64
C SER A 276 -4.97 -12.68 -1.47
N VAL A 277 -6.24 -13.07 -1.23
CA VAL A 277 -6.92 -14.09 -2.06
C VAL A 277 -7.02 -13.62 -3.51
N SER A 278 -7.39 -12.36 -3.74
CA SER A 278 -7.49 -11.79 -5.10
C SER A 278 -6.14 -11.79 -5.84
N ALA A 279 -5.05 -11.58 -5.10
CA ALA A 279 -3.71 -11.50 -5.67
C ALA A 279 -3.00 -12.85 -5.83
N ALA A 280 -3.52 -13.94 -5.26
CA ALA A 280 -2.83 -15.23 -5.19
C ALA A 280 -2.56 -15.88 -6.55
N GLY A 281 -3.39 -15.61 -7.56
CA GLY A 281 -3.28 -16.25 -8.89
C GLY A 281 -2.92 -15.29 -10.02
N VAL A 282 -2.40 -14.11 -9.72
CA VAL A 282 -2.11 -13.11 -10.75
C VAL A 282 -0.95 -13.51 -11.67
N THR A 283 -1.11 -13.25 -12.97
CA THR A 283 -0.01 -13.37 -13.93
C THR A 283 0.85 -12.12 -13.89
N VAL A 284 2.13 -12.30 -13.65
CA VAL A 284 3.11 -11.21 -13.55
C VAL A 284 3.91 -11.12 -14.84
N ALA A 285 3.96 -9.94 -15.45
CA ALA A 285 4.78 -9.67 -16.63
C ALA A 285 6.28 -9.61 -16.28
N SER A 286 7.15 -9.73 -17.27
CA SER A 286 8.62 -9.73 -17.08
C SER A 286 9.17 -8.44 -16.45
N ASN A 287 8.44 -7.34 -16.56
CA ASN A 287 8.75 -6.05 -15.92
C ASN A 287 8.09 -5.88 -14.54
N LEU A 288 7.51 -6.94 -13.97
CA LEU A 288 6.81 -7.01 -12.70
C LEU A 288 5.50 -6.20 -12.63
N THR A 289 4.90 -5.91 -13.79
CA THR A 289 3.54 -5.37 -13.81
C THR A 289 2.49 -6.49 -13.80
N PHE A 290 1.39 -6.26 -13.10
CA PHE A 290 0.24 -7.17 -13.01
C PHE A 290 -1.01 -6.40 -12.57
N HIS A 291 -2.18 -7.04 -12.60
CA HIS A 291 -3.43 -6.52 -12.06
C HIS A 291 -4.04 -7.56 -11.12
N ALA A 292 -4.36 -7.12 -9.89
CA ALA A 292 -5.04 -7.95 -8.89
C ALA A 292 -6.57 -7.76 -8.88
N ILE A 293 -7.10 -6.99 -9.85
CA ILE A 293 -8.51 -6.66 -10.00
C ILE A 293 -9.29 -7.90 -10.43
N ASP A 294 -10.44 -8.10 -9.79
CA ASP A 294 -11.40 -9.16 -10.10
C ASP A 294 -10.77 -10.55 -10.08
N GLY A 295 -9.91 -10.77 -9.08
CA GLY A 295 -9.26 -12.06 -8.85
C GLY A 295 -10.29 -13.16 -8.57
N SER A 296 -9.95 -14.39 -8.95
CA SER A 296 -10.80 -15.56 -8.77
C SER A 296 -10.86 -16.01 -7.32
N GLY A 297 -11.95 -16.68 -6.95
CA GLY A 297 -12.15 -17.29 -5.63
C GLY A 297 -13.26 -16.65 -4.82
N ALA A 298 -13.99 -17.47 -4.05
CA ALA A 298 -15.15 -17.02 -3.27
C ALA A 298 -14.81 -15.97 -2.22
N GLY A 299 -13.59 -15.97 -1.68
CA GLY A 299 -13.11 -15.00 -0.70
C GLY A 299 -12.35 -13.82 -1.30
N ALA A 300 -12.21 -13.72 -2.64
CA ALA A 300 -11.49 -12.64 -3.29
C ALA A 300 -12.29 -11.33 -3.25
N TYR A 301 -11.68 -10.24 -2.77
CA TYR A 301 -12.30 -8.92 -2.88
C TYR A 301 -12.06 -8.35 -4.29
N PRO A 302 -13.14 -8.03 -5.05
CA PRO A 302 -12.98 -7.79 -6.49
C PRO A 302 -12.24 -6.49 -6.83
N ILE A 303 -12.32 -5.46 -5.99
CA ILE A 303 -11.64 -4.18 -6.24
C ILE A 303 -10.30 -4.17 -5.49
N THR A 304 -9.48 -5.17 -5.78
CA THR A 304 -8.12 -5.29 -5.23
C THR A 304 -7.11 -4.76 -6.24
N TYR A 305 -6.13 -4.01 -5.77
CA TYR A 305 -5.09 -3.44 -6.64
C TYR A 305 -3.71 -3.49 -6.00
N GLN A 306 -2.72 -3.29 -6.82
CA GLN A 306 -1.31 -3.30 -6.51
C GLN A 306 -0.71 -1.90 -6.63
N SER A 307 0.42 -1.67 -5.96
CA SER A 307 1.18 -0.44 -6.09
C SER A 307 2.66 -0.71 -6.22
N TRP A 308 3.32 0.08 -7.05
CA TRP A 308 4.75 -0.02 -7.36
C TRP A 308 5.52 1.19 -6.87
N VAL A 309 6.76 0.97 -6.50
CA VAL A 309 7.80 2.00 -6.52
C VAL A 309 8.49 1.93 -7.88
N LEU A 310 8.48 3.04 -8.60
CA LEU A 310 9.13 3.23 -9.89
C LEU A 310 10.49 3.90 -9.66
N VAL A 311 11.55 3.37 -10.26
CA VAL A 311 12.88 3.96 -10.24
C VAL A 311 13.53 3.84 -11.62
N TYR A 312 14.46 4.71 -11.95
CA TYR A 312 15.31 4.47 -13.10
C TYR A 312 16.30 3.33 -12.83
N ALA A 313 16.60 2.51 -13.83
CA ALA A 313 17.59 1.45 -13.71
C ALA A 313 19.00 2.01 -13.50
N ALA A 314 19.38 3.02 -14.29
CA ALA A 314 20.66 3.71 -14.19
C ALA A 314 20.52 4.96 -13.29
N GLN A 315 21.24 4.96 -12.18
CA GLN A 315 21.26 6.03 -11.19
C GLN A 315 22.42 7.01 -11.44
N PRO A 316 22.33 8.27 -10.96
CA PRO A 316 23.39 9.26 -11.14
C PRO A 316 24.72 8.87 -10.50
N SER A 317 24.71 8.10 -9.41
CA SER A 317 25.90 7.66 -8.68
C SER A 317 25.73 6.26 -8.07
N SER A 318 26.84 5.64 -7.72
CA SER A 318 26.86 4.36 -6.99
C SER A 318 26.26 4.50 -5.59
N ASN A 319 26.37 5.67 -4.96
CA ASN A 319 25.73 5.94 -3.67
C ASN A 319 24.20 6.01 -3.83
N ASP A 320 23.67 6.68 -4.87
CA ASP A 320 22.22 6.71 -5.13
C ASP A 320 21.67 5.31 -5.39
N ALA A 321 22.38 4.52 -6.20
CA ALA A 321 22.03 3.12 -6.46
C ALA A 321 22.02 2.29 -5.16
N ALA A 322 23.02 2.46 -4.30
CA ALA A 322 23.11 1.75 -3.02
C ALA A 322 21.99 2.16 -2.06
N MET A 323 21.70 3.46 -1.95
CA MET A 323 20.60 3.99 -1.12
C MET A 323 19.24 3.47 -1.56
N LEU A 324 18.95 3.49 -2.88
CA LEU A 324 17.70 2.94 -3.43
C LEU A 324 17.58 1.45 -3.19
N LYS A 325 18.64 0.67 -3.42
CA LYS A 325 18.65 -0.78 -3.12
C LYS A 325 18.38 -1.06 -1.65
N ALA A 326 18.98 -0.29 -0.75
CA ALA A 326 18.79 -0.46 0.68
C ALA A 326 17.33 -0.16 1.10
N TYR A 327 16.76 0.94 0.61
CA TYR A 327 15.40 1.31 0.95
C TYR A 327 14.36 0.36 0.33
N LEU A 328 14.49 0.04 -0.96
CA LEU A 328 13.63 -0.95 -1.63
C LEU A 328 13.76 -2.34 -0.99
N GLY A 329 14.99 -2.76 -0.65
CA GLY A 329 15.22 -4.02 0.07
C GLY A 329 14.52 -4.05 1.43
N TYR A 330 14.43 -2.91 2.13
CA TYR A 330 13.63 -2.81 3.34
C TYR A 330 12.12 -2.95 3.04
N LEU A 331 11.60 -2.24 2.03
CA LEU A 331 10.18 -2.31 1.64
C LEU A 331 9.76 -3.73 1.24
N LEU A 332 10.63 -4.47 0.55
CA LEU A 332 10.38 -5.84 0.09
C LEU A 332 10.66 -6.90 1.17
N GLY A 333 11.46 -6.60 2.16
CA GLY A 333 11.84 -7.52 3.23
C GLY A 333 11.10 -7.28 4.54
N ALA A 334 11.77 -6.59 5.48
CA ALA A 334 11.23 -6.35 6.82
C ALA A 334 9.92 -5.51 6.79
N GLY A 335 9.79 -4.60 5.84
CA GLY A 335 8.60 -3.78 5.64
C GLY A 335 7.34 -4.61 5.33
N GLN A 336 7.45 -5.70 4.57
CA GLN A 336 6.31 -6.56 4.23
C GLN A 336 5.60 -7.12 5.48
N LYS A 337 6.33 -7.36 6.56
CA LYS A 337 5.80 -7.90 7.82
C LYS A 337 4.86 -6.94 8.55
N THR A 338 4.91 -5.65 8.24
CA THR A 338 4.07 -4.62 8.87
C THR A 338 2.77 -4.36 8.11
N LEU A 339 2.65 -4.79 6.86
CA LEU A 339 1.59 -4.40 5.95
C LEU A 339 0.19 -4.73 6.47
N THR A 340 -0.03 -5.94 7.00
CA THR A 340 -1.36 -6.36 7.47
C THR A 340 -1.87 -5.46 8.60
N SER A 341 -1.00 -5.07 9.54
CA SER A 341 -1.36 -4.16 10.63
C SER A 341 -1.66 -2.73 10.14
N LEU A 342 -1.09 -2.34 9.00
CA LEU A 342 -1.32 -1.05 8.36
C LEU A 342 -2.52 -1.06 7.40
N GLY A 343 -3.21 -2.19 7.26
CA GLY A 343 -4.39 -2.31 6.39
C GLY A 343 -4.10 -2.74 4.95
N TYR A 344 -2.93 -3.28 4.68
CA TYR A 344 -2.52 -3.77 3.35
C TYR A 344 -2.29 -5.28 3.33
N ALA A 345 -2.37 -5.88 2.16
CA ALA A 345 -1.93 -7.23 1.91
C ALA A 345 -0.44 -7.26 1.55
N PRO A 346 0.34 -8.19 2.12
CA PRO A 346 1.71 -8.41 1.68
C PRO A 346 1.72 -8.98 0.26
N LEU A 347 2.85 -8.84 -0.41
CA LEU A 347 3.06 -9.45 -1.71
C LEU A 347 3.00 -10.98 -1.62
N PRO A 348 2.41 -11.69 -2.60
CA PRO A 348 2.64 -13.12 -2.78
C PRO A 348 4.15 -13.43 -2.86
N ALA A 349 4.58 -14.53 -2.23
CA ALA A 349 6.01 -14.85 -2.06
C ALA A 349 6.78 -14.92 -3.39
N ASN A 350 6.14 -15.42 -4.46
CA ASN A 350 6.74 -15.45 -5.79
C ASN A 350 6.98 -14.04 -6.35
N ILE A 351 6.05 -13.11 -6.16
CA ILE A 351 6.17 -11.72 -6.60
C ILE A 351 7.23 -11.00 -5.79
N ASP A 352 7.24 -11.17 -4.48
CA ASP A 352 8.26 -10.59 -3.60
C ASP A 352 9.66 -11.06 -3.99
N SER A 353 9.86 -12.37 -4.20
CA SER A 353 11.13 -12.94 -4.65
C SER A 353 11.60 -12.35 -5.99
N MET A 354 10.69 -12.17 -6.95
CA MET A 354 11.00 -11.55 -8.25
C MET A 354 11.39 -10.07 -8.06
N ALA A 355 10.70 -9.34 -7.18
CA ALA A 355 10.99 -7.94 -6.89
C ALA A 355 12.35 -7.78 -6.19
N VAL A 356 12.68 -8.65 -5.23
CA VAL A 356 14.00 -8.69 -4.59
C VAL A 356 15.11 -8.97 -5.61
N ALA A 357 14.92 -9.96 -6.49
CA ALA A 357 15.90 -10.26 -7.53
C ALA A 357 16.13 -9.08 -8.49
N GLN A 358 15.09 -8.28 -8.76
CA GLN A 358 15.18 -7.10 -9.63
C GLN A 358 16.05 -5.96 -9.05
N LEU A 359 16.34 -5.94 -7.74
CA LEU A 359 17.24 -4.96 -7.13
C LEU A 359 18.63 -4.94 -7.80
N SER A 360 19.08 -6.09 -8.32
CA SER A 360 20.35 -6.21 -9.05
C SER A 360 20.39 -5.35 -10.34
N LYS A 361 19.25 -5.03 -10.93
CA LYS A 361 19.13 -4.20 -12.15
C LYS A 361 19.28 -2.69 -11.89
N ILE A 362 19.32 -2.25 -10.64
CA ILE A 362 19.64 -0.85 -10.31
C ILE A 362 21.17 -0.73 -10.39
N THR A 363 21.68 0.11 -11.27
CA THR A 363 23.12 0.34 -11.52
C THR A 363 23.44 1.83 -11.40
N SER A 364 24.72 2.16 -11.37
CA SER A 364 25.21 3.56 -11.48
C SER A 364 25.71 3.81 -12.88
#